data_f9166485fa034a17f25f727ccdd6ee49
#
_entry.id   f9166485fa034a17f25f727ccdd6ee49
#
_cell.length_a   1.000
_cell.length_b   1.000
_cell.length_c   1.000
_cell.angle_alpha   90.00
_cell.angle_beta   90.00
_cell.angle_gamma   90.00
#
_symmetry.space_group_name_H-M   'P 1'
#
loop_
_entity.id
_entity.type
_entity.pdbx_description
1 polymer ?
#
loop_
_entity_poly.entity_id
_entity_poly.type
_entity_poly.pdbx_seq_one_letter_code
_entity_poly.pdbx_strand_id
1 'polypeptide(L)'
;PMQYHEQFDVIVVGGGHAGTEAATAAARMGLNTLLLTHNIDTLGHMSCNPAIGGIGKGHLVREVDALGGIMAQAIDLGGIQFRTLNSSKGPAVRATRAQADRLLYKAVVRQTLENYPNLKIFQQACDDLVMDGDRVAGVVTQSGIRISGKTVVLTVGTFLNGLIHIGMENYKGGRAGDPPSIALAQRLREMPLRIDRLKTGTPPRIDARAVDFSVMQQQHGDDPRPVFSFIDRK
;
A
#
# COMPACT_ATOMS: atom_id res chain seq x y z
N PRO A 1 26.35 -16.36 -3.06
CA PRO A 1 25.33 -15.32 -2.85
C PRO A 1 25.71 -14.47 -1.65
N MET A 2 25.51 -13.16 -1.76
CA MET A 2 25.78 -12.22 -0.67
C MET A 2 24.73 -12.44 0.42
N GLN A 3 25.17 -12.55 1.68
CA GLN A 3 24.29 -12.68 2.83
C GLN A 3 24.15 -11.31 3.48
N TYR A 4 22.91 -10.88 3.75
CA TYR A 4 22.67 -9.69 4.57
C TYR A 4 23.10 -9.96 6.02
N HIS A 5 23.73 -8.99 6.66
CA HIS A 5 24.41 -9.19 7.94
C HIS A 5 23.46 -9.36 9.14
N GLU A 6 22.18 -9.05 8.97
CA GLU A 6 21.18 -9.07 10.02
C GLU A 6 20.04 -10.02 9.70
N GLN A 7 19.43 -10.58 10.73
CA GLN A 7 18.24 -11.41 10.63
C GLN A 7 17.02 -10.64 11.17
N PHE A 8 15.90 -10.79 10.49
CA PHE A 8 14.64 -10.13 10.86
C PHE A 8 13.63 -11.13 11.42
N ASP A 9 12.75 -10.65 12.30
CA ASP A 9 11.58 -11.42 12.73
C ASP A 9 10.52 -11.44 11.63
N VAL A 10 10.32 -10.29 10.97
CA VAL A 10 9.35 -10.12 9.89
C VAL A 10 9.99 -9.40 8.70
N ILE A 11 9.84 -9.96 7.51
CA ILE A 11 10.17 -9.29 6.24
C ILE A 11 8.84 -9.02 5.51
N VAL A 12 8.55 -7.75 5.27
CA VAL A 12 7.39 -7.34 4.46
C VAL A 12 7.87 -6.95 3.06
N VAL A 13 7.30 -7.59 2.04
CA VAL A 13 7.64 -7.34 0.63
C VAL A 13 6.55 -6.49 -0.01
N GLY A 14 6.91 -5.26 -0.39
CA GLY A 14 6.03 -4.29 -1.04
C GLY A 14 5.69 -3.08 -0.16
N GLY A 15 6.00 -1.88 -0.67
CA GLY A 15 5.81 -0.60 0.04
C GLY A 15 4.48 0.11 -0.27
N GLY A 16 3.45 -0.62 -0.72
CA GLY A 16 2.09 -0.11 -0.88
C GLY A 16 1.34 -0.01 0.45
N HIS A 17 0.04 0.36 0.41
CA HIS A 17 -0.75 0.56 1.63
C HIS A 17 -0.80 -0.68 2.54
N ALA A 18 -0.95 -1.88 1.97
CA ALA A 18 -0.95 -3.11 2.76
C ALA A 18 0.42 -3.37 3.41
N GLY A 19 1.51 -3.11 2.68
CA GLY A 19 2.86 -3.32 3.21
C GLY A 19 3.24 -2.32 4.28
N THR A 20 2.87 -1.06 4.12
CA THR A 20 3.14 -0.04 5.15
C THR A 20 2.42 -0.34 6.45
N GLU A 21 1.16 -0.80 6.39
CA GLU A 21 0.41 -1.23 7.57
C GLU A 21 0.96 -2.52 8.19
N ALA A 22 1.30 -3.51 7.38
CA ALA A 22 1.89 -4.77 7.87
C ALA A 22 3.24 -4.53 8.57
N ALA A 23 4.10 -3.70 7.97
CA ALA A 23 5.41 -3.39 8.52
C ALA A 23 5.33 -2.62 9.84
N THR A 24 4.48 -1.60 9.92
CA THR A 24 4.28 -0.84 11.15
C THR A 24 3.58 -1.66 12.23
N ALA A 25 2.67 -2.57 11.87
CA ALA A 25 2.04 -3.49 12.81
C ALA A 25 3.07 -4.42 13.47
N ALA A 26 3.94 -5.07 12.67
CA ALA A 26 4.99 -5.94 13.17
C ALA A 26 6.00 -5.16 14.06
N ALA A 27 6.44 -4.00 13.60
CA ALA A 27 7.38 -3.14 14.32
C ALA A 27 6.79 -2.64 15.65
N ARG A 28 5.49 -2.30 15.67
CA ARG A 28 4.76 -1.87 16.88
C ARG A 28 4.65 -2.98 17.92
N MET A 29 4.62 -4.24 17.47
CA MET A 29 4.69 -5.41 18.36
C MET A 29 6.09 -5.65 18.94
N GLY A 30 7.08 -4.82 18.63
CA GLY A 30 8.47 -4.95 19.08
C GLY A 30 9.31 -5.91 18.25
N LEU A 31 8.84 -6.33 17.09
CA LEU A 31 9.55 -7.25 16.22
C LEU A 31 10.54 -6.50 15.33
N ASN A 32 11.77 -7.06 15.17
CA ASN A 32 12.74 -6.55 14.21
C ASN A 32 12.21 -6.76 12.79
N THR A 33 11.79 -5.68 12.14
CA THR A 33 11.03 -5.72 10.90
C THR A 33 11.79 -5.07 9.74
N LEU A 34 11.78 -5.73 8.59
CA LEU A 34 12.26 -5.18 7.33
C LEU A 34 11.09 -4.91 6.39
N LEU A 35 11.01 -3.70 5.86
CA LEU A 35 10.18 -3.38 4.70
C LEU A 35 11.06 -3.36 3.44
N LEU A 36 10.87 -4.34 2.58
CA LEU A 36 11.56 -4.46 1.30
C LEU A 36 10.69 -3.87 0.19
N THR A 37 11.18 -2.85 -0.47
CA THR A 37 10.46 -2.19 -1.58
C THR A 37 11.38 -1.96 -2.77
N HIS A 38 10.85 -2.07 -3.98
CA HIS A 38 11.62 -1.80 -5.18
C HIS A 38 11.98 -0.31 -5.36
N ASN A 39 11.20 0.59 -4.75
CA ASN A 39 11.47 2.02 -4.80
C ASN A 39 10.94 2.72 -3.53
N ILE A 40 11.83 3.33 -2.77
CA ILE A 40 11.52 4.10 -1.55
C ILE A 40 10.66 5.33 -1.87
N ASP A 41 10.87 5.96 -3.02
CA ASP A 41 10.13 7.16 -3.40
C ASP A 41 8.65 6.89 -3.72
N THR A 42 8.26 5.61 -3.79
CA THR A 42 6.87 5.20 -4.05
C THR A 42 6.19 4.58 -2.83
N LEU A 43 6.77 4.69 -1.64
CA LEU A 43 6.14 4.26 -0.39
C LEU A 43 4.80 4.97 -0.19
N GLY A 44 3.73 4.19 0.07
CA GLY A 44 2.39 4.73 0.23
C GLY A 44 1.76 5.35 -1.02
N HIS A 45 2.32 5.11 -2.20
CA HIS A 45 1.84 5.70 -3.45
C HIS A 45 0.40 5.28 -3.78
N MET A 46 -0.46 6.26 -4.04
CA MET A 46 -1.85 6.05 -4.49
C MET A 46 -1.88 5.82 -6.01
N SER A 47 -1.94 4.57 -6.41
CA SER A 47 -1.85 4.17 -7.83
C SER A 47 -3.11 4.46 -8.63
N CYS A 48 -4.26 4.50 -7.98
CA CYS A 48 -5.57 4.70 -8.61
C CYS A 48 -6.14 6.08 -8.26
N ASN A 49 -7.26 6.13 -7.55
CA ASN A 49 -7.84 7.39 -7.08
C ASN A 49 -7.03 7.95 -5.91
N PRO A 50 -6.80 9.27 -5.85
CA PRO A 50 -6.15 9.89 -4.71
C PRO A 50 -7.16 10.07 -3.56
N ALA A 51 -7.70 8.98 -3.06
CA ALA A 51 -8.71 9.00 -2.03
C ALA A 51 -8.57 7.82 -1.07
N ILE A 52 -8.89 8.07 0.20
CA ILE A 52 -8.99 7.07 1.26
C ILE A 52 -10.43 7.02 1.75
N GLY A 53 -10.91 5.81 2.07
CA GLY A 53 -12.22 5.59 2.65
C GLY A 53 -13.34 5.41 1.63
N GLY A 54 -14.53 5.79 2.03
CA GLY A 54 -15.77 5.48 1.35
C GLY A 54 -16.53 4.34 2.04
N ILE A 55 -17.67 3.95 1.49
CA ILE A 55 -18.53 2.91 2.07
C ILE A 55 -17.76 1.57 2.09
N GLY A 56 -17.74 0.90 3.23
CA GLY A 56 -16.94 -0.30 3.50
C GLY A 56 -15.48 0.03 3.77
N LYS A 57 -14.80 0.71 2.85
CA LYS A 57 -13.38 1.07 3.00
C LYS A 57 -13.12 2.01 4.18
N GLY A 58 -13.97 3.02 4.38
CA GLY A 58 -13.85 3.94 5.52
C GLY A 58 -14.02 3.24 6.87
N HIS A 59 -14.87 2.21 6.94
CA HIS A 59 -15.03 1.39 8.14
C HIS A 59 -13.74 0.62 8.44
N LEU A 60 -13.17 -0.06 7.43
CA LEU A 60 -11.90 -0.80 7.58
C LEU A 60 -10.73 0.11 7.97
N VAL A 61 -10.64 1.32 7.40
CA VAL A 61 -9.60 2.29 7.79
C VAL A 61 -9.67 2.63 9.27
N ARG A 62 -10.89 2.80 9.82
CA ARG A 62 -11.10 3.08 11.25
C ARG A 62 -10.77 1.87 12.14
N GLU A 63 -11.07 0.66 11.70
CA GLU A 63 -10.68 -0.56 12.41
C GLU A 63 -9.15 -0.71 12.47
N VAL A 64 -8.47 -0.46 11.35
CA VAL A 64 -7.00 -0.47 11.27
C VAL A 64 -6.40 0.64 12.15
N ASP A 65 -6.98 1.84 12.16
CA ASP A 65 -6.59 2.95 13.04
C ASP A 65 -6.70 2.58 14.51
N ALA A 66 -7.81 1.95 14.91
CA ALA A 66 -8.02 1.50 16.30
C ALA A 66 -6.94 0.50 16.76
N LEU A 67 -6.34 -0.26 15.83
CA LEU A 67 -5.19 -1.14 16.06
C LEU A 67 -3.84 -0.41 15.97
N GLY A 68 -3.84 0.90 15.77
CA GLY A 68 -2.63 1.73 15.67
C GLY A 68 -2.05 1.86 14.26
N GLY A 69 -2.83 1.58 13.21
CA GLY A 69 -2.40 1.77 11.82
C GLY A 69 -2.13 3.22 11.46
N ILE A 70 -1.40 3.44 10.37
CA ILE A 70 -0.90 4.77 9.99
C ILE A 70 -1.76 5.48 8.94
N MET A 71 -2.58 4.74 8.18
CA MET A 71 -3.33 5.28 7.03
C MET A 71 -4.29 6.41 7.42
N ALA A 72 -5.05 6.25 8.52
CA ALA A 72 -5.99 7.24 9.00
C ALA A 72 -5.29 8.55 9.38
N GLN A 73 -4.18 8.45 10.10
CA GLN A 73 -3.37 9.62 10.47
C GLN A 73 -2.74 10.28 9.24
N ALA A 74 -2.23 9.47 8.31
CA ALA A 74 -1.62 9.99 7.09
C ALA A 74 -2.61 10.74 6.22
N ILE A 75 -3.86 10.25 6.08
CA ILE A 75 -4.88 10.95 5.30
C ILE A 75 -5.41 12.19 6.01
N ASP A 76 -5.48 12.20 7.33
CA ASP A 76 -5.86 13.42 8.07
C ASP A 76 -4.85 14.56 7.88
N LEU A 77 -3.57 14.23 7.63
CA LEU A 77 -2.53 15.21 7.30
C LEU A 77 -2.46 15.54 5.80
N GLY A 78 -2.60 14.54 4.95
CA GLY A 78 -2.43 14.68 3.50
C GLY A 78 -3.74 14.85 2.71
N GLY A 79 -4.89 14.93 3.39
CA GLY A 79 -6.19 15.09 2.75
C GLY A 79 -6.53 16.55 2.44
N ILE A 80 -7.20 16.77 1.32
CA ILE A 80 -7.61 18.09 0.83
C ILE A 80 -9.12 18.31 0.83
N GLN A 81 -9.92 17.25 0.91
CA GLN A 81 -11.37 17.30 1.01
C GLN A 81 -11.87 16.10 1.79
N PHE A 82 -12.78 16.33 2.75
CA PHE A 82 -13.32 15.30 3.64
C PHE A 82 -14.84 15.34 3.61
N ARG A 83 -15.47 14.16 3.50
CA ARG A 83 -16.92 14.03 3.54
C ARG A 83 -17.35 12.77 4.27
N THR A 84 -18.47 12.87 4.97
CA THR A 84 -19.21 11.71 5.47
C THR A 84 -20.24 11.31 4.43
N LEU A 85 -19.99 10.20 3.74
CA LEU A 85 -20.93 9.63 2.78
C LEU A 85 -22.14 9.05 3.52
N ASN A 86 -23.30 9.08 2.88
CA ASN A 86 -24.57 8.60 3.46
C ASN A 86 -24.92 9.24 4.83
N SER A 87 -24.60 10.50 5.04
CA SER A 87 -24.84 11.20 6.31
C SER A 87 -26.34 11.21 6.72
N SER A 88 -27.24 11.17 5.74
CA SER A 88 -28.69 11.08 5.95
C SER A 88 -29.21 9.66 6.20
N LYS A 89 -28.35 8.63 6.13
CA LYS A 89 -28.71 7.22 6.34
C LYS A 89 -28.33 6.76 7.74
N GLY A 90 -28.64 5.50 8.07
CA GLY A 90 -28.28 4.92 9.36
C GLY A 90 -26.78 4.84 9.59
N PRO A 91 -26.34 4.77 10.88
CA PRO A 91 -24.91 4.78 11.24
C PRO A 91 -24.08 3.70 10.55
N ALA A 92 -24.64 2.53 10.31
CA ALA A 92 -23.94 1.38 9.71
C ALA A 92 -23.42 1.65 8.28
N VAL A 93 -24.00 2.59 7.56
CA VAL A 93 -23.59 2.92 6.19
C VAL A 93 -22.96 4.31 6.06
N ARG A 94 -22.84 5.04 7.16
CA ARG A 94 -22.10 6.31 7.19
C ARG A 94 -20.61 6.01 7.12
N ALA A 95 -19.92 6.62 6.17
CA ALA A 95 -18.50 6.36 5.97
C ALA A 95 -17.76 7.63 5.59
N THR A 96 -16.66 7.89 6.26
CA THR A 96 -15.76 8.98 5.92
C THR A 96 -15.01 8.64 4.63
N ARG A 97 -14.89 9.65 3.76
CA ARG A 97 -14.04 9.60 2.56
C ARG A 97 -13.27 10.91 2.46
N ALA A 98 -11.97 10.80 2.18
CA ALA A 98 -11.12 11.94 1.94
C ALA A 98 -10.44 11.85 0.58
N GLN A 99 -10.37 12.98 -0.12
CA GLN A 99 -9.48 13.17 -1.25
C GLN A 99 -8.11 13.56 -0.73
N ALA A 100 -7.06 13.00 -1.29
CA ALA A 100 -5.70 13.25 -0.88
C ALA A 100 -4.94 14.14 -1.89
N ASP A 101 -4.06 14.98 -1.39
CA ASP A 101 -2.88 15.35 -2.13
C ASP A 101 -1.90 14.17 -2.11
N ARG A 102 -1.58 13.62 -3.28
CA ARG A 102 -0.74 12.43 -3.41
C ARG A 102 0.69 12.66 -2.87
N LEU A 103 1.22 13.86 -3.06
CA LEU A 103 2.57 14.20 -2.63
C LEU A 103 2.63 14.34 -1.11
N LEU A 104 1.67 15.06 -0.54
CA LEU A 104 1.58 15.23 0.92
C LEU A 104 1.34 13.88 1.61
N TYR A 105 0.38 13.10 1.14
CA TYR A 105 0.09 11.78 1.72
C TYR A 105 1.33 10.87 1.71
N LYS A 106 2.00 10.79 0.55
CA LYS A 106 3.22 9.99 0.39
C LYS A 106 4.36 10.49 1.29
N ALA A 107 4.52 11.81 1.43
CA ALA A 107 5.52 12.40 2.31
C ALA A 107 5.27 12.04 3.78
N VAL A 108 4.02 12.11 4.24
CA VAL A 108 3.64 11.71 5.61
C VAL A 108 3.92 10.22 5.85
N VAL A 109 3.51 9.34 4.92
CA VAL A 109 3.77 7.90 5.04
C VAL A 109 5.28 7.64 5.12
N ARG A 110 6.07 8.21 4.22
CA ARG A 110 7.53 8.05 4.21
C ARG A 110 8.16 8.51 5.51
N GLN A 111 7.85 9.73 5.96
CA GLN A 111 8.37 10.28 7.21
C GLN A 111 8.02 9.39 8.41
N THR A 112 6.79 8.86 8.45
CA THR A 112 6.36 7.94 9.49
C THR A 112 7.20 6.67 9.49
N LEU A 113 7.37 6.03 8.33
CA LEU A 113 8.12 4.78 8.21
C LEU A 113 9.61 4.93 8.52
N GLU A 114 10.25 6.00 8.04
CA GLU A 114 11.68 6.25 8.26
C GLU A 114 12.01 6.49 9.74
N ASN A 115 11.05 6.95 10.54
CA ASN A 115 11.21 7.19 11.97
C ASN A 115 10.54 6.12 12.85
N TYR A 116 10.01 5.04 12.24
CA TYR A 116 9.27 4.03 13.00
C TYR A 116 10.23 3.10 13.77
N PRO A 117 10.06 2.96 15.09
CA PRO A 117 10.92 2.06 15.88
C PRO A 117 10.84 0.62 15.39
N ASN A 118 11.96 -0.11 15.45
CA ASN A 118 12.08 -1.51 15.04
C ASN A 118 11.82 -1.78 13.54
N LEU A 119 11.74 -0.75 12.70
CA LEU A 119 11.51 -0.86 11.28
C LEU A 119 12.73 -0.40 10.49
N LYS A 120 13.22 -1.26 9.60
CA LYS A 120 14.19 -0.91 8.57
C LYS A 120 13.55 -0.94 7.19
N ILE A 121 13.97 -0.02 6.33
CA ILE A 121 13.53 0.03 4.94
C ILE A 121 14.73 -0.27 4.06
N PHE A 122 14.55 -1.19 3.11
CA PHE A 122 15.60 -1.53 2.16
C PHE A 122 15.06 -1.51 0.73
N GLN A 123 15.75 -0.75 -0.13
CA GLN A 123 15.33 -0.60 -1.51
C GLN A 123 15.93 -1.70 -2.38
N GLN A 124 15.16 -2.75 -2.59
CA GLN A 124 15.44 -3.83 -3.54
C GLN A 124 14.11 -4.49 -3.95
N ALA A 125 14.05 -5.00 -5.16
CA ALA A 125 12.98 -5.92 -5.55
C ALA A 125 13.25 -7.31 -4.95
N CYS A 126 12.18 -8.02 -4.59
CA CYS A 126 12.23 -9.41 -4.14
C CYS A 126 11.98 -10.34 -5.34
N ASP A 127 12.92 -11.23 -5.61
CA ASP A 127 12.84 -12.17 -6.73
C ASP A 127 12.55 -13.60 -6.28
N ASP A 128 12.93 -14.00 -5.06
CA ASP A 128 12.73 -15.37 -4.60
C ASP A 128 12.50 -15.45 -3.09
N LEU A 129 12.01 -16.60 -2.65
CA LEU A 129 11.85 -16.98 -1.25
C LEU A 129 12.95 -18.00 -0.85
N VAL A 130 13.54 -17.78 0.31
CA VAL A 130 14.41 -18.76 0.94
C VAL A 130 13.55 -19.76 1.69
N MET A 131 13.65 -21.03 1.32
CA MET A 131 12.91 -22.12 1.97
C MET A 131 13.84 -23.00 2.78
N ASP A 132 13.36 -23.46 3.92
CA ASP A 132 13.95 -24.49 4.78
C ASP A 132 12.90 -25.59 4.93
N GLY A 133 12.95 -26.61 4.08
CA GLY A 133 11.87 -27.55 3.89
C GLY A 133 10.59 -26.83 3.44
N ASP A 134 9.52 -27.01 4.18
CA ASP A 134 8.20 -26.38 3.91
C ASP A 134 8.04 -25.01 4.56
N ARG A 135 9.06 -24.52 5.26
CA ARG A 135 9.04 -23.24 5.96
C ARG A 135 9.79 -22.18 5.19
N VAL A 136 9.20 -20.97 5.10
CA VAL A 136 9.93 -19.79 4.62
C VAL A 136 10.99 -19.37 5.66
N ALA A 137 12.19 -19.07 5.21
CA ALA A 137 13.33 -18.66 6.04
C ALA A 137 13.92 -17.30 5.62
N GLY A 138 13.31 -16.64 4.65
CA GLY A 138 13.75 -15.34 4.18
C GLY A 138 13.41 -15.07 2.73
N VAL A 139 14.12 -14.12 2.15
CA VAL A 139 13.94 -13.69 0.74
C VAL A 139 15.27 -13.55 0.03
N VAL A 140 15.23 -13.56 -1.30
CA VAL A 140 16.36 -13.21 -2.17
C VAL A 140 15.97 -11.98 -2.97
N THR A 141 16.82 -10.96 -2.95
CA THR A 141 16.61 -9.76 -3.74
C THR A 141 17.03 -9.96 -5.20
N GLN A 142 16.60 -9.05 -6.08
CA GLN A 142 17.00 -9.05 -7.48
C GLN A 142 18.52 -8.97 -7.69
N SER A 143 19.24 -8.32 -6.78
CA SER A 143 20.70 -8.28 -6.80
C SER A 143 21.39 -9.54 -6.21
N GLY A 144 20.62 -10.56 -5.83
CA GLY A 144 21.13 -11.82 -5.28
C GLY A 144 21.47 -11.78 -3.78
N ILE A 145 21.05 -10.74 -3.06
CA ILE A 145 21.26 -10.67 -1.60
C ILE A 145 20.24 -11.57 -0.92
N ARG A 146 20.71 -12.50 -0.08
CA ARG A 146 19.86 -13.32 0.79
C ARG A 146 19.65 -12.60 2.11
N ILE A 147 18.40 -12.44 2.50
CA ILE A 147 17.98 -11.79 3.75
C ILE A 147 17.22 -12.83 4.56
N SER A 148 17.74 -13.16 5.75
CA SER A 148 17.11 -14.13 6.64
C SER A 148 15.96 -13.49 7.43
N GLY A 149 14.83 -14.21 7.53
CA GLY A 149 13.67 -13.78 8.29
C GLY A 149 12.85 -14.96 8.77
N LYS A 150 12.26 -14.84 9.96
CA LYS A 150 11.40 -15.89 10.55
C LYS A 150 10.05 -15.99 9.84
N THR A 151 9.54 -14.86 9.36
CA THR A 151 8.28 -14.75 8.63
C THR A 151 8.40 -13.79 7.46
N VAL A 152 7.64 -14.05 6.38
CA VAL A 152 7.57 -13.20 5.20
C VAL A 152 6.12 -12.86 4.91
N VAL A 153 5.82 -11.57 4.77
CA VAL A 153 4.50 -11.06 4.41
C VAL A 153 4.58 -10.47 3.00
N LEU A 154 3.88 -11.10 2.06
CA LEU A 154 3.83 -10.63 0.68
C LEU A 154 2.67 -9.67 0.46
N THR A 155 2.97 -8.42 0.11
CA THR A 155 1.99 -7.36 -0.18
C THR A 155 2.24 -6.77 -1.56
N VAL A 156 2.31 -7.63 -2.55
CA VAL A 156 2.86 -7.37 -3.87
C VAL A 156 1.90 -6.67 -4.85
N GLY A 157 0.66 -6.41 -4.44
CA GLY A 157 -0.31 -5.63 -5.23
C GLY A 157 -0.52 -6.18 -6.64
N THR A 158 -0.36 -5.32 -7.65
CA THR A 158 -0.55 -5.64 -9.08
C THR A 158 0.75 -6.07 -9.77
N PHE A 159 1.85 -6.29 -9.04
CA PHE A 159 3.18 -6.47 -9.62
C PHE A 159 3.48 -7.90 -10.06
N LEU A 160 2.90 -8.95 -9.43
CA LEU A 160 3.19 -10.35 -9.75
C LEU A 160 2.81 -10.70 -11.19
N ASN A 161 3.82 -10.83 -12.05
CA ASN A 161 3.68 -11.04 -13.49
C ASN A 161 2.63 -10.09 -14.09
N GLY A 162 2.68 -8.82 -13.66
CA GLY A 162 1.68 -7.81 -13.99
C GLY A 162 1.60 -7.52 -15.48
N LEU A 163 0.38 -7.33 -15.97
CA LEU A 163 0.08 -6.95 -17.35
C LEU A 163 -0.84 -5.74 -17.32
N ILE A 164 -0.40 -4.65 -17.95
CA ILE A 164 -1.16 -3.40 -18.07
C ILE A 164 -1.89 -3.40 -19.42
N HIS A 165 -3.17 -3.06 -19.37
CA HIS A 165 -4.02 -2.93 -20.56
C HIS A 165 -4.42 -1.47 -20.76
N ILE A 166 -4.22 -0.95 -21.97
CA ILE A 166 -4.66 0.38 -22.39
C ILE A 166 -5.42 0.20 -23.71
N GLY A 167 -6.75 0.16 -23.63
CA GLY A 167 -7.55 -0.24 -24.78
C GLY A 167 -7.25 -1.68 -25.20
N MET A 168 -6.89 -1.87 -26.45
CA MET A 168 -6.50 -3.18 -27.01
C MET A 168 -5.01 -3.49 -26.85
N GLU A 169 -4.21 -2.50 -26.51
CA GLU A 169 -2.77 -2.66 -26.30
C GLU A 169 -2.47 -3.15 -24.88
N ASN A 170 -1.42 -3.95 -24.74
CA ASN A 170 -0.96 -4.40 -23.43
C ASN A 170 0.57 -4.49 -23.37
N TYR A 171 1.10 -4.34 -22.17
CA TYR A 171 2.53 -4.51 -21.90
C TYR A 171 2.77 -4.97 -20.46
N LYS A 172 3.94 -5.59 -20.25
CA LYS A 172 4.33 -6.05 -18.91
C LYS A 172 4.64 -4.85 -18.00
N GLY A 173 4.02 -4.81 -16.84
CA GLY A 173 4.23 -3.77 -15.85
C GLY A 173 3.50 -4.08 -14.55
N GLY A 174 4.04 -3.67 -13.43
CA GLY A 174 3.39 -3.78 -12.13
C GLY A 174 2.39 -2.65 -11.91
N ARG A 175 2.80 -1.47 -12.33
CA ARG A 175 2.05 -0.21 -12.33
C ARG A 175 2.60 0.64 -13.48
N ALA A 176 1.87 1.68 -13.93
CA ALA A 176 2.37 2.58 -14.97
C ALA A 176 3.73 3.17 -14.58
N GLY A 177 4.76 2.92 -15.37
CA GLY A 177 6.14 3.33 -15.12
C GLY A 177 6.97 2.39 -14.22
N ASP A 178 6.38 1.36 -13.64
CA ASP A 178 7.09 0.41 -12.78
C ASP A 178 7.17 -0.99 -13.41
N PRO A 179 8.30 -1.68 -13.28
CA PRO A 179 8.47 -3.03 -13.82
C PRO A 179 7.60 -4.05 -13.07
N PRO A 180 7.22 -5.17 -13.71
CA PRO A 180 6.52 -6.26 -13.04
C PRO A 180 7.50 -7.12 -12.23
N SER A 181 7.00 -7.81 -11.20
CA SER A 181 7.72 -8.85 -10.46
C SER A 181 7.45 -10.20 -11.13
N ILE A 182 8.36 -10.65 -12.00
CA ILE A 182 8.19 -11.88 -12.77
C ILE A 182 8.78 -13.08 -12.03
N ALA A 183 10.00 -12.97 -11.53
CA ALA A 183 10.70 -14.07 -10.86
C ALA A 183 9.93 -14.56 -9.61
N LEU A 184 9.53 -13.64 -8.72
CA LEU A 184 8.73 -13.99 -7.56
C LEU A 184 7.37 -14.61 -7.94
N ALA A 185 6.73 -14.10 -9.00
CA ALA A 185 5.47 -14.67 -9.49
C ALA A 185 5.63 -16.10 -9.99
N GLN A 186 6.75 -16.39 -10.66
CA GLN A 186 7.08 -17.74 -11.10
C GLN A 186 7.38 -18.65 -9.90
N ARG A 187 8.16 -18.18 -8.95
CA ARG A 187 8.45 -18.92 -7.72
C ARG A 187 7.18 -19.34 -6.96
N LEU A 188 6.21 -18.44 -6.82
CA LEU A 188 4.95 -18.76 -6.17
C LEU A 188 4.14 -19.83 -6.91
N ARG A 189 4.24 -19.90 -8.25
CA ARG A 189 3.56 -20.95 -9.05
C ARG A 189 4.17 -22.34 -8.88
N GLU A 190 5.43 -22.42 -8.49
CA GLU A 190 6.11 -23.67 -8.18
C GLU A 190 5.70 -24.25 -6.80
N MET A 191 5.06 -23.43 -5.97
CA MET A 191 4.57 -23.82 -4.66
C MET A 191 3.17 -24.45 -4.78
N PRO A 192 2.73 -25.28 -3.81
CA PRO A 192 1.41 -25.92 -3.83
C PRO A 192 0.27 -24.95 -3.51
N LEU A 193 0.27 -23.79 -4.17
CA LEU A 193 -0.73 -22.73 -4.02
C LEU A 193 -1.68 -22.74 -5.24
N ARG A 194 -2.96 -22.49 -4.97
CA ARG A 194 -3.93 -22.24 -6.05
C ARG A 194 -3.79 -20.79 -6.49
N ILE A 195 -3.20 -20.58 -7.66
CA ILE A 195 -2.90 -19.25 -8.20
C ILE A 195 -3.76 -19.02 -9.44
N ASP A 196 -4.39 -17.84 -9.49
CA ASP A 196 -5.13 -17.36 -10.65
C ASP A 196 -4.87 -15.86 -10.86
N ARG A 197 -5.44 -15.31 -11.92
CA ARG A 197 -5.30 -13.91 -12.27
C ARG A 197 -6.57 -13.14 -11.94
N LEU A 198 -6.38 -11.99 -11.30
CA LEU A 198 -7.43 -11.02 -11.08
C LEU A 198 -7.18 -9.79 -11.95
N LYS A 199 -8.26 -9.11 -12.33
CA LYS A 199 -8.24 -7.83 -13.01
C LYS A 199 -8.61 -6.73 -12.03
N THR A 200 -7.84 -5.64 -12.04
CA THR A 200 -8.23 -4.37 -11.45
C THR A 200 -8.41 -3.31 -12.54
N GLY A 201 -9.22 -2.29 -12.29
CA GLY A 201 -9.43 -1.18 -13.20
C GLY A 201 -9.09 0.15 -12.57
N THR A 202 -8.66 1.10 -13.40
CA THR A 202 -8.51 2.49 -13.01
C THR A 202 -9.49 3.35 -13.81
N PRO A 203 -10.08 4.41 -13.23
CA PRO A 203 -10.87 5.36 -14.01
C PRO A 203 -9.99 6.06 -15.05
N PRO A 204 -10.58 6.50 -16.17
CA PRO A 204 -9.84 7.22 -17.19
C PRO A 204 -9.23 8.52 -16.62
N ARG A 205 -8.08 8.88 -17.15
CA ARG A 205 -7.43 10.17 -16.90
C ARG A 205 -7.78 11.11 -18.04
N ILE A 206 -8.44 12.20 -17.72
CA ILE A 206 -8.84 13.22 -18.67
C ILE A 206 -8.07 14.51 -18.41
N ASP A 207 -7.84 15.30 -19.48
CA ASP A 207 -7.25 16.63 -19.36
C ASP A 207 -8.28 17.58 -18.73
N ALA A 208 -7.96 18.17 -17.58
CA ALA A 208 -8.85 19.09 -16.88
C ALA A 208 -9.29 20.30 -17.76
N ARG A 209 -8.47 20.70 -18.73
CA ARG A 209 -8.78 21.77 -19.68
C ARG A 209 -9.90 21.40 -20.66
N ALA A 210 -10.14 20.10 -20.87
CA ALA A 210 -11.20 19.59 -21.73
C ALA A 210 -12.51 19.33 -20.98
N VAL A 211 -12.55 19.57 -19.66
CA VAL A 211 -13.73 19.35 -18.83
C VAL A 211 -14.59 20.61 -18.76
N ASP A 212 -15.86 20.51 -19.15
CA ASP A 212 -16.83 21.59 -18.92
C ASP A 212 -17.34 21.53 -17.49
N PHE A 213 -16.74 22.33 -16.61
CA PHE A 213 -17.15 22.44 -15.21
C PHE A 213 -18.47 23.20 -15.01
N SER A 214 -18.95 23.96 -16.02
CA SER A 214 -20.16 24.77 -15.90
C SER A 214 -21.41 23.93 -15.74
N VAL A 215 -21.43 22.71 -16.26
CA VAL A 215 -22.56 21.77 -16.16
C VAL A 215 -22.48 20.85 -14.94
N MET A 216 -21.46 21.02 -14.11
CA MET A 216 -21.21 20.17 -12.94
C MET A 216 -21.60 20.86 -11.64
N GLN A 217 -22.10 20.07 -10.70
CA GLN A 217 -22.33 20.53 -9.35
C GLN A 217 -21.06 20.38 -8.51
N GLN A 218 -20.62 21.46 -7.87
CA GLN A 218 -19.52 21.43 -6.93
C GLN A 218 -19.93 20.71 -5.64
N GLN A 219 -19.09 19.75 -5.21
CA GLN A 219 -19.26 19.07 -3.92
C GLN A 219 -18.20 19.57 -2.95
N HIS A 220 -18.60 20.38 -2.00
CA HIS A 220 -17.73 20.87 -0.92
C HIS A 220 -17.44 19.76 0.10
N GLY A 221 -16.36 19.91 0.85
CA GLY A 221 -16.13 19.13 2.05
C GLY A 221 -17.14 19.43 3.14
N ASP A 222 -17.24 18.55 4.13
CA ASP A 222 -18.10 18.78 5.28
C ASP A 222 -17.45 19.81 6.24
N ASP A 223 -18.31 20.63 6.89
CA ASP A 223 -17.94 21.52 7.97
C ASP A 223 -18.88 21.27 9.16
N PRO A 224 -18.35 20.89 10.34
CA PRO A 224 -16.94 20.69 10.66
C PRO A 224 -16.32 19.51 9.89
N ARG A 225 -15.03 19.64 9.58
CA ARG A 225 -14.27 18.62 8.84
C ARG A 225 -14.23 17.29 9.60
N PRO A 226 -14.75 16.17 9.06
CA PRO A 226 -14.60 14.88 9.69
C PRO A 226 -13.16 14.40 9.64
N VAL A 227 -12.72 13.71 10.69
CA VAL A 227 -11.40 13.08 10.77
C VAL A 227 -11.53 11.56 10.69
N PHE A 228 -10.47 10.89 10.23
CA PHE A 228 -10.40 9.43 10.20
C PHE A 228 -9.90 8.85 11.50
N SER A 229 -8.78 9.40 12.01
CA SER A 229 -8.11 8.84 13.18
C SER A 229 -8.84 9.22 14.47
N PHE A 230 -8.99 8.24 15.35
CA PHE A 230 -9.41 8.43 16.73
C PHE A 230 -8.24 8.60 17.68
N ILE A 231 -7.00 8.41 17.21
CA ILE A 231 -5.80 8.52 18.02
C ILE A 231 -5.46 10.01 18.13
N ASP A 232 -5.53 10.53 19.37
CA ASP A 232 -5.14 11.90 19.66
C ASP A 232 -3.67 12.13 19.34
N ARG A 233 -3.42 13.18 18.57
CA ARG A 233 -2.06 13.65 18.31
C ARG A 233 -1.71 14.64 19.42
N LYS A 234 -0.89 14.18 20.34
CA LYS A 234 -0.21 15.10 21.27
C LYS A 234 0.88 15.88 20.54
#